data_7765bd7fbe79fa3b63a4a4718ac3da22
#
_entry.id   7765bd7fbe79fa3b63a4a4718ac3da22
#
_cell.length_a   1.000
_cell.length_b   1.000
_cell.length_c   1.000
_cell.angle_alpha   90.00
_cell.angle_beta   90.00
_cell.angle_gamma   90.00
#
_symmetry.space_group_name_H-M   'P 1'
#
loop_
_entity.id
_entity.type
_entity.pdbx_description
1 polymer ?
#
loop_
_entity_poly.entity_id
_entity_poly.type
_entity_poly.pdbx_seq_one_letter_code
_entity_poly.pdbx_strand_id
1 'polypeptide(L)'
;MTVETPLTWLYVPGDRPDVVRKACDAGADAVIVDLEDAVAPDRKEYARSATVELLGEPAPPTAAPVHVRVNDETDVLALAGLPGLAGLRLPKITHAASVHHIAALAPGVALCPLLESALGIEHAYTVASAHPQVRSLALGEADLRADLGVRDDAGLDWSRSRVVVAARAAGLAPPIQSVFPDVRDLDGLWASCAHGRALGFLGRAAIHPRQLPVIERAFRPTPQEVEAAQEIVEAARLQAGALALPDGRFVDAAVVAQAHRTLALAGRGR
;
A
#
# COMPACT_ATOMS: atom_id res chain seq x y z
N MET A 1 -16.06 7.35 -10.76
CA MET A 1 -15.29 7.88 -9.64
C MET A 1 -13.97 7.14 -9.64
N THR A 2 -12.86 7.82 -9.90
CA THR A 2 -11.51 7.26 -9.72
C THR A 2 -11.28 7.06 -8.22
N VAL A 3 -11.18 5.81 -7.77
CA VAL A 3 -10.81 5.50 -6.39
C VAL A 3 -9.41 6.06 -6.18
N GLU A 4 -9.27 7.03 -5.29
CA GLU A 4 -7.96 7.59 -4.94
C GLU A 4 -7.11 6.52 -4.27
N THR A 5 -5.85 6.37 -4.73
CA THR A 5 -4.92 5.42 -4.12
C THR A 5 -4.49 5.95 -2.73
N PRO A 6 -4.72 5.22 -1.63
CA PRO A 6 -4.32 5.65 -0.30
C PRO A 6 -2.80 5.85 -0.18
N LEU A 7 -2.38 6.94 0.48
CA LEU A 7 -0.96 7.23 0.79
C LEU A 7 -0.58 6.74 2.19
N THR A 8 -1.53 6.80 3.12
CA THR A 8 -1.32 6.47 4.53
C THR A 8 -2.16 5.27 4.93
N TRP A 9 -1.52 4.28 5.51
CA TRP A 9 -2.14 3.05 5.98
C TRP A 9 -1.76 2.83 7.44
N LEU A 10 -2.73 2.73 8.36
CA LEU A 10 -2.43 2.60 9.78
C LEU A 10 -2.70 1.18 10.25
N TYR A 11 -1.64 0.47 10.65
CA TYR A 11 -1.75 -0.82 11.32
C TYR A 11 -2.23 -0.67 12.76
N VAL A 12 -3.10 -1.58 13.18
CA VAL A 12 -3.61 -1.65 14.55
C VAL A 12 -3.88 -3.11 14.95
N PRO A 13 -3.47 -3.55 16.15
CA PRO A 13 -3.74 -4.91 16.62
C PRO A 13 -5.24 -5.17 16.76
N GLY A 14 -5.74 -6.30 16.19
CA GLY A 14 -7.15 -6.65 16.22
C GLY A 14 -7.69 -7.06 17.59
N ASP A 15 -6.80 -7.41 18.52
CA ASP A 15 -7.18 -7.72 19.91
C ASP A 15 -7.41 -6.48 20.79
N ARG A 16 -7.40 -5.27 20.18
CA ARG A 16 -7.60 -3.98 20.85
C ARG A 16 -8.71 -3.17 20.18
N PRO A 17 -9.99 -3.60 20.28
CA PRO A 17 -11.10 -2.99 19.52
C PRO A 17 -11.26 -1.48 19.77
N ASP A 18 -10.95 -0.99 20.98
CA ASP A 18 -10.98 0.45 21.26
C ASP A 18 -9.89 1.24 20.53
N VAL A 19 -8.72 0.62 20.32
CA VAL A 19 -7.64 1.22 19.53
C VAL A 19 -7.98 1.17 18.05
N VAL A 20 -8.65 0.10 17.58
CA VAL A 20 -9.13 0.00 16.18
C VAL A 20 -10.12 1.14 15.88
N ARG A 21 -11.12 1.38 16.74
CA ARG A 21 -12.07 2.50 16.56
C ARG A 21 -11.33 3.83 16.48
N LYS A 22 -10.38 4.09 17.40
CA LYS A 22 -9.57 5.33 17.38
C LYS A 22 -8.69 5.44 16.12
N ALA A 23 -8.21 4.32 15.58
CA ALA A 23 -7.43 4.31 14.35
C ALA A 23 -8.27 4.71 13.12
N CYS A 24 -9.55 4.32 13.07
CA CYS A 24 -10.48 4.75 12.03
C CYS A 24 -10.69 6.28 12.01
N ASP A 25 -10.57 6.94 13.16
CA ASP A 25 -10.70 8.40 13.32
C ASP A 25 -9.36 9.15 13.30
N ALA A 26 -8.24 8.43 13.12
CA ALA A 26 -6.90 9.04 13.23
C ALA A 26 -6.45 9.81 11.97
N GLY A 27 -7.26 9.83 10.91
CA GLY A 27 -6.97 10.56 9.67
C GLY A 27 -6.05 9.80 8.70
N ALA A 28 -5.88 8.49 8.85
CA ALA A 28 -5.25 7.66 7.82
C ALA A 28 -6.21 7.47 6.63
N ASP A 29 -5.66 7.35 5.40
CA ASP A 29 -6.46 7.04 4.21
C ASP A 29 -7.06 5.62 4.27
N ALA A 30 -6.43 4.70 5.00
CA ALA A 30 -6.94 3.35 5.25
C ALA A 30 -6.40 2.79 6.57
N VAL A 31 -7.15 1.88 7.18
CA VAL A 31 -6.76 1.16 8.41
C VAL A 31 -6.51 -0.32 8.08
N ILE A 32 -5.50 -0.91 8.71
CA ILE A 32 -5.20 -2.33 8.62
C ILE A 32 -5.34 -2.93 10.01
N VAL A 33 -6.41 -3.68 10.23
CA VAL A 33 -6.55 -4.49 11.44
C VAL A 33 -5.67 -5.73 11.28
N ASP A 34 -4.78 -5.91 12.24
CA ASP A 34 -3.82 -7.01 12.22
C ASP A 34 -4.28 -8.18 13.09
N LEU A 35 -4.44 -9.34 12.48
CA LEU A 35 -4.71 -10.60 13.16
C LEU A 35 -3.49 -11.52 13.20
N GLU A 36 -2.37 -11.09 12.62
CA GLU A 36 -1.13 -11.86 12.53
C GLU A 36 -0.14 -11.44 13.63
N ASP A 37 1.03 -10.93 13.29
CA ASP A 37 2.17 -10.75 14.20
C ASP A 37 1.91 -9.80 15.38
N ALA A 38 1.01 -8.83 15.24
CA ALA A 38 0.67 -7.91 16.33
C ALA A 38 -0.25 -8.52 17.41
N VAL A 39 -0.70 -9.75 17.21
CA VAL A 39 -1.62 -10.44 18.14
C VAL A 39 -0.98 -11.72 18.66
N ALA A 40 -0.93 -11.88 19.99
CA ALA A 40 -0.42 -13.08 20.61
C ALA A 40 -1.25 -14.33 20.26
N PRO A 41 -0.66 -15.54 20.21
CA PRO A 41 -1.36 -16.76 19.80
C PRO A 41 -2.65 -17.05 20.57
N ASP A 42 -2.66 -16.84 21.87
CA ASP A 42 -3.81 -17.03 22.76
C ASP A 42 -4.89 -15.95 22.62
N ARG A 43 -4.62 -14.89 21.89
CA ARG A 43 -5.55 -13.77 21.61
C ARG A 43 -6.14 -13.79 20.21
N LYS A 44 -5.68 -14.68 19.31
CA LYS A 44 -6.11 -14.74 17.91
C LYS A 44 -7.63 -14.88 17.74
N GLU A 45 -8.24 -15.79 18.47
CA GLU A 45 -9.70 -16.03 18.42
C GLU A 45 -10.48 -14.79 18.87
N TYR A 46 -10.04 -14.16 19.97
CA TYR A 46 -10.66 -12.92 20.45
C TYR A 46 -10.50 -11.79 19.41
N ALA A 47 -9.32 -11.61 18.83
CA ALA A 47 -9.06 -10.59 17.81
C ALA A 47 -9.94 -10.78 16.58
N ARG A 48 -10.09 -12.03 16.12
CA ARG A 48 -10.99 -12.41 15.02
C ARG A 48 -12.43 -12.03 15.36
N SER A 49 -12.94 -12.45 16.51
CA SER A 49 -14.33 -12.20 16.93
C SER A 49 -14.62 -10.70 17.04
N ALA A 50 -13.72 -9.94 17.64
CA ALA A 50 -13.85 -8.48 17.76
C ALA A 50 -13.80 -7.77 16.38
N THR A 51 -13.00 -8.30 15.46
CA THR A 51 -12.91 -7.76 14.09
C THR A 51 -14.18 -8.08 13.29
N VAL A 52 -14.73 -9.28 13.42
CA VAL A 52 -16.01 -9.67 12.81
C VAL A 52 -17.14 -8.77 13.31
N GLU A 53 -17.22 -8.52 14.61
CA GLU A 53 -18.21 -7.61 15.20
C GLU A 53 -18.08 -6.19 14.63
N LEU A 54 -16.84 -5.67 14.56
CA LEU A 54 -16.58 -4.32 14.01
C LEU A 54 -17.02 -4.19 12.54
N LEU A 55 -16.78 -5.22 11.73
CA LEU A 55 -17.01 -5.20 10.27
C LEU A 55 -18.40 -5.72 9.89
N GLY A 56 -19.20 -6.16 10.86
CA GLY A 56 -20.56 -6.69 10.65
C GLY A 56 -21.55 -5.65 10.10
N GLU A 57 -21.25 -4.38 10.26
CA GLU A 57 -22.04 -3.27 9.71
C GLU A 57 -21.27 -2.49 8.64
N PRO A 58 -21.98 -1.91 7.64
CA PRO A 58 -21.34 -1.06 6.64
C PRO A 58 -20.70 0.17 7.31
N ALA A 59 -19.46 0.47 6.95
CA ALA A 59 -18.81 1.70 7.38
C ALA A 59 -19.48 2.93 6.75
N PRO A 60 -19.56 4.07 7.45
CA PRO A 60 -20.00 5.33 6.85
C PRO A 60 -19.16 5.68 5.61
N PRO A 61 -19.73 6.31 4.57
CA PRO A 61 -18.99 6.64 3.34
C PRO A 61 -17.75 7.52 3.56
N THR A 62 -17.70 8.23 4.67
CA THR A 62 -16.59 9.14 5.06
C THR A 62 -15.52 8.43 5.92
N ALA A 63 -15.76 7.20 6.35
CA ALA A 63 -14.80 6.46 7.17
C ALA A 63 -13.65 5.92 6.31
N ALA A 64 -12.47 5.83 6.92
CA ALA A 64 -11.34 5.15 6.30
C ALA A 64 -11.69 3.68 6.03
N PRO A 65 -11.41 3.15 4.81
CA PRO A 65 -11.65 1.74 4.50
C PRO A 65 -10.80 0.84 5.40
N VAL A 66 -11.41 -0.22 5.91
CA VAL A 66 -10.75 -1.17 6.80
C VAL A 66 -10.34 -2.41 6.02
N HIS A 67 -9.04 -2.66 5.98
CA HIS A 67 -8.44 -3.91 5.52
C HIS A 67 -8.06 -4.77 6.72
N VAL A 68 -7.97 -6.08 6.53
CA VAL A 68 -7.54 -7.00 7.60
C VAL A 68 -6.32 -7.79 7.12
N ARG A 69 -5.23 -7.78 7.88
CA ARG A 69 -4.14 -8.74 7.71
C ARG A 69 -4.52 -10.01 8.45
N VAL A 70 -4.83 -11.06 7.68
CA VAL A 70 -5.25 -12.36 8.21
C VAL A 70 -4.06 -13.17 8.71
N ASN A 71 -4.30 -14.05 9.67
CA ASN A 71 -3.29 -14.98 10.15
C ASN A 71 -3.39 -16.32 9.42
N ASP A 72 -4.61 -16.81 9.20
CA ASP A 72 -4.87 -18.10 8.57
C ASP A 72 -6.22 -18.12 7.82
N GLU A 73 -6.55 -19.28 7.25
CA GLU A 73 -7.77 -19.47 6.47
C GLU A 73 -9.05 -19.29 7.32
N THR A 74 -9.01 -19.56 8.63
CA THR A 74 -10.15 -19.37 9.51
C THR A 74 -10.55 -17.90 9.59
N ASP A 75 -9.56 -16.99 9.56
CA ASP A 75 -9.82 -15.54 9.49
C ASP A 75 -10.49 -15.17 8.16
N VAL A 76 -9.99 -15.72 7.04
CA VAL A 76 -10.57 -15.47 5.72
C VAL A 76 -12.04 -15.85 5.68
N LEU A 77 -12.38 -17.05 6.14
CA LEU A 77 -13.75 -17.57 6.19
C LEU A 77 -14.65 -16.73 7.09
N ALA A 78 -14.15 -16.29 8.24
CA ALA A 78 -14.92 -15.48 9.19
C ALA A 78 -15.19 -14.05 8.67
N LEU A 79 -14.31 -13.50 7.83
CA LEU A 79 -14.37 -12.14 7.35
C LEU A 79 -15.02 -11.99 5.96
N ALA A 80 -15.03 -13.07 5.16
CA ALA A 80 -15.57 -13.06 3.82
C ALA A 80 -17.05 -12.61 3.80
N GLY A 81 -17.34 -11.61 2.96
CA GLY A 81 -18.71 -11.09 2.81
C GLY A 81 -19.16 -10.09 3.87
N LEU A 82 -18.35 -9.74 4.86
CA LEU A 82 -18.69 -8.69 5.82
C LEU A 82 -18.75 -7.32 5.15
N PRO A 83 -19.81 -6.53 5.37
CA PRO A 83 -20.05 -5.27 4.66
C PRO A 83 -19.04 -4.17 4.99
N GLY A 84 -18.40 -4.21 6.14
CA GLY A 84 -17.35 -3.26 6.55
C GLY A 84 -15.96 -3.61 6.04
N LEU A 85 -15.77 -4.78 5.40
CA LEU A 85 -14.46 -5.24 4.91
C LEU A 85 -14.13 -4.63 3.56
N ALA A 86 -13.07 -3.84 3.50
CA ALA A 86 -12.57 -3.27 2.24
C ALA A 86 -11.58 -4.19 1.50
N GLY A 87 -10.86 -5.05 2.20
CA GLY A 87 -9.93 -5.99 1.60
C GLY A 87 -9.13 -6.82 2.61
N LEU A 88 -8.50 -7.87 2.12
CA LEU A 88 -7.64 -8.75 2.89
C LEU A 88 -6.16 -8.55 2.51
N ARG A 89 -5.29 -8.49 3.50
CA ARG A 89 -3.84 -8.57 3.35
C ARG A 89 -3.40 -9.98 3.69
N LEU A 90 -2.71 -10.60 2.74
CA LEU A 90 -2.35 -12.01 2.77
C LEU A 90 -0.85 -12.15 3.07
N PRO A 91 -0.45 -12.46 4.31
CA PRO A 91 0.97 -12.66 4.64
C PRO A 91 1.50 -13.94 4.01
N LYS A 92 2.82 -14.03 3.91
CA LYS A 92 3.59 -15.23 3.55
C LYS A 92 3.21 -15.86 2.20
N ILE A 93 2.76 -15.01 1.24
CA ILE A 93 2.43 -15.48 -0.10
C ILE A 93 3.70 -15.71 -0.92
N THR A 94 3.83 -16.94 -1.41
CA THR A 94 4.96 -17.35 -2.25
C THR A 94 4.53 -17.83 -3.65
N HIS A 95 3.24 -18.19 -3.85
CA HIS A 95 2.76 -18.76 -5.11
C HIS A 95 1.37 -18.24 -5.50
N ALA A 96 1.12 -18.16 -6.81
CA ALA A 96 -0.19 -17.80 -7.37
C ALA A 96 -1.33 -18.73 -6.89
N ALA A 97 -1.02 -20.02 -6.65
CA ALA A 97 -2.00 -21.00 -6.17
C ALA A 97 -2.62 -20.60 -4.83
N SER A 98 -1.83 -20.03 -3.90
CA SER A 98 -2.35 -19.53 -2.62
C SER A 98 -3.34 -18.38 -2.84
N VAL A 99 -3.06 -17.47 -3.79
CA VAL A 99 -3.96 -16.37 -4.14
C VAL A 99 -5.27 -16.89 -4.72
N HIS A 100 -5.22 -17.86 -5.65
CA HIS A 100 -6.42 -18.48 -6.22
C HIS A 100 -7.28 -19.16 -5.13
N HIS A 101 -6.62 -19.86 -4.20
CA HIS A 101 -7.33 -20.52 -3.09
C HIS A 101 -8.08 -19.51 -2.22
N ILE A 102 -7.40 -18.45 -1.76
CA ILE A 102 -8.03 -17.40 -0.95
C ILE A 102 -9.12 -16.64 -1.73
N ALA A 103 -8.91 -16.39 -3.03
CA ALA A 103 -9.93 -15.76 -3.86
C ALA A 103 -11.22 -16.57 -3.97
N ALA A 104 -11.11 -17.89 -3.95
CA ALA A 104 -12.26 -18.79 -3.93
C ALA A 104 -13.00 -18.78 -2.57
N LEU A 105 -12.28 -18.61 -1.45
CA LEU A 105 -12.87 -18.54 -0.11
C LEU A 105 -13.54 -17.18 0.16
N ALA A 106 -13.01 -16.10 -0.43
CA ALA A 106 -13.51 -14.74 -0.23
C ALA A 106 -13.86 -14.07 -1.59
N PRO A 107 -14.89 -14.55 -2.30
CA PRO A 107 -15.24 -14.03 -3.62
C PRO A 107 -15.62 -12.55 -3.56
N GLY A 108 -15.06 -11.76 -4.50
CA GLY A 108 -15.32 -10.32 -4.61
C GLY A 108 -14.52 -9.42 -3.66
N VAL A 109 -13.81 -9.98 -2.67
CA VAL A 109 -12.99 -9.22 -1.73
C VAL A 109 -11.66 -8.83 -2.37
N ALA A 110 -11.24 -7.57 -2.20
CA ALA A 110 -9.93 -7.11 -2.65
C ALA A 110 -8.80 -7.80 -1.90
N LEU A 111 -7.81 -8.32 -2.63
CA LEU A 111 -6.66 -9.03 -2.05
C LEU A 111 -5.38 -8.21 -2.23
N CYS A 112 -4.56 -8.19 -1.19
CA CYS A 112 -3.22 -7.61 -1.17
C CYS A 112 -2.20 -8.65 -0.67
N PRO A 113 -1.57 -9.44 -1.55
CA PRO A 113 -0.50 -10.34 -1.17
C PRO A 113 0.71 -9.57 -0.60
N LEU A 114 1.26 -10.07 0.54
CA LEU A 114 2.51 -9.62 1.11
C LEU A 114 3.62 -10.55 0.67
N LEU A 115 4.66 -9.98 0.06
CA LEU A 115 5.87 -10.67 -0.39
C LEU A 115 6.96 -10.41 0.66
N GLU A 116 7.30 -11.42 1.42
CA GLU A 116 8.16 -11.29 2.61
C GLU A 116 9.18 -12.42 2.72
N SER A 117 9.44 -13.10 1.59
CA SER A 117 10.48 -14.12 1.44
C SER A 117 11.14 -14.02 0.06
N ALA A 118 12.35 -14.56 -0.07
CA ALA A 118 13.07 -14.66 -1.34
C ALA A 118 12.20 -15.29 -2.43
N LEU A 119 11.54 -16.41 -2.11
CA LEU A 119 10.67 -17.10 -3.05
C LEU A 119 9.44 -16.25 -3.46
N GLY A 120 8.84 -15.51 -2.51
CA GLY A 120 7.76 -14.58 -2.81
C GLY A 120 8.20 -13.46 -3.76
N ILE A 121 9.40 -12.93 -3.58
CA ILE A 121 9.99 -11.91 -4.46
C ILE A 121 10.25 -12.44 -5.86
N GLU A 122 10.79 -13.65 -6.01
CA GLU A 122 10.99 -14.29 -7.31
C GLU A 122 9.66 -14.45 -8.06
N HIS A 123 8.60 -14.81 -7.37
CA HIS A 123 7.27 -15.02 -7.94
C HIS A 123 6.40 -13.73 -7.98
N ALA A 124 6.95 -12.55 -7.70
CA ALA A 124 6.17 -11.32 -7.53
C ALA A 124 5.19 -11.04 -8.67
N TYR A 125 5.60 -11.21 -9.95
CA TYR A 125 4.72 -10.98 -11.09
C TYR A 125 3.60 -12.02 -11.20
N THR A 126 3.89 -13.30 -11.01
CA THR A 126 2.89 -14.37 -11.09
C THR A 126 1.87 -14.26 -9.95
N VAL A 127 2.29 -13.82 -8.78
CA VAL A 127 1.40 -13.50 -7.65
C VAL A 127 0.55 -12.27 -7.95
N ALA A 128 1.17 -11.20 -8.47
CA ALA A 128 0.47 -9.95 -8.81
C ALA A 128 -0.63 -10.15 -9.85
N SER A 129 -0.40 -11.01 -10.83
CA SER A 129 -1.32 -11.30 -11.95
C SER A 129 -2.21 -12.54 -11.73
N ALA A 130 -2.14 -13.16 -10.55
CA ALA A 130 -2.81 -14.43 -10.28
C ALA A 130 -4.35 -14.36 -10.40
N HIS A 131 -4.98 -13.31 -9.93
CA HIS A 131 -6.44 -13.21 -9.89
C HIS A 131 -6.93 -11.76 -10.00
N PRO A 132 -8.10 -11.50 -10.63
CA PRO A 132 -8.65 -10.13 -10.72
C PRO A 132 -8.94 -9.46 -9.37
N GLN A 133 -9.08 -10.21 -8.27
CA GLN A 133 -9.23 -9.66 -6.93
C GLN A 133 -7.92 -9.10 -6.35
N VAL A 134 -6.75 -9.40 -6.91
CA VAL A 134 -5.50 -8.76 -6.51
C VAL A 134 -5.56 -7.30 -6.95
N ARG A 135 -5.52 -6.39 -5.98
CA ARG A 135 -5.62 -4.94 -6.21
C ARG A 135 -4.32 -4.21 -5.92
N SER A 136 -3.46 -4.80 -5.11
CA SER A 136 -2.16 -4.24 -4.75
C SER A 136 -1.21 -5.35 -4.34
N LEU A 137 0.08 -5.01 -4.27
CA LEU A 137 1.11 -5.81 -3.60
C LEU A 137 1.65 -5.02 -2.41
N ALA A 138 2.18 -5.72 -1.43
CA ALA A 138 2.98 -5.13 -0.37
C ALA A 138 4.24 -5.96 -0.12
N LEU A 139 5.26 -5.32 0.43
CA LEU A 139 6.51 -5.93 0.84
C LEU A 139 6.55 -6.05 2.36
N GLY A 140 6.79 -7.24 2.90
CA GLY A 140 7.04 -7.48 4.32
C GLY A 140 8.55 -7.44 4.60
N GLU A 141 9.11 -6.22 4.80
CA GLU A 141 10.56 -6.04 4.86
C GLU A 141 11.21 -6.68 6.09
N ALA A 142 10.51 -6.83 7.21
CA ALA A 142 11.06 -7.43 8.42
C ALA A 142 11.41 -8.91 8.18
N ASP A 143 10.43 -9.68 7.70
CA ASP A 143 10.61 -11.10 7.41
C ASP A 143 11.55 -11.33 6.24
N LEU A 144 11.42 -10.53 5.19
CA LEU A 144 12.32 -10.60 4.02
C LEU A 144 13.78 -10.32 4.42
N ARG A 145 14.01 -9.34 5.29
CA ARG A 145 15.35 -9.04 5.82
C ARG A 145 15.94 -10.23 6.57
N ALA A 146 15.12 -10.90 7.36
CA ALA A 146 15.53 -12.10 8.09
C ALA A 146 15.82 -13.27 7.14
N ASP A 147 14.95 -13.51 6.16
CA ASP A 147 15.10 -14.59 5.17
C ASP A 147 16.35 -14.40 4.30
N LEU A 148 16.63 -13.19 3.85
CA LEU A 148 17.81 -12.88 3.03
C LEU A 148 19.11 -12.68 3.85
N GLY A 149 19.03 -12.57 5.18
CA GLY A 149 20.19 -12.24 6.03
C GLY A 149 20.72 -10.81 5.81
N VAL A 150 19.91 -9.90 5.31
CA VAL A 150 20.30 -8.53 4.98
C VAL A 150 20.47 -7.69 6.25
N ARG A 151 21.64 -7.04 6.37
CA ARG A 151 21.96 -6.15 7.52
C ARG A 151 21.83 -4.67 7.18
N ASP A 152 22.16 -4.31 5.94
CA ASP A 152 22.08 -2.94 5.43
C ASP A 152 20.76 -2.71 4.69
N ASP A 153 20.16 -1.54 4.83
CA ASP A 153 18.88 -1.21 4.19
C ASP A 153 18.95 -1.25 2.66
N ALA A 154 20.08 -0.82 2.09
CA ALA A 154 20.32 -0.87 0.64
C ALA A 154 20.27 -2.30 0.07
N GLY A 155 20.51 -3.34 0.88
CA GLY A 155 20.39 -4.73 0.47
C GLY A 155 18.96 -5.14 0.09
N LEU A 156 17.93 -4.36 0.46
CA LEU A 156 16.55 -4.60 0.05
C LEU A 156 16.14 -3.90 -1.23
N ASP A 157 16.94 -2.99 -1.79
CA ASP A 157 16.53 -2.12 -2.91
C ASP A 157 16.18 -2.90 -4.17
N TRP A 158 16.89 -4.00 -4.43
CA TRP A 158 16.51 -4.88 -5.54
C TRP A 158 15.11 -5.49 -5.34
N SER A 159 14.82 -6.01 -4.16
CA SER A 159 13.50 -6.58 -3.83
C SER A 159 12.40 -5.52 -3.89
N ARG A 160 12.67 -4.32 -3.38
CA ARG A 160 11.77 -3.15 -3.48
C ARG A 160 11.45 -2.83 -4.93
N SER A 161 12.46 -2.68 -5.77
CA SER A 161 12.31 -2.40 -7.20
C SER A 161 11.58 -3.54 -7.93
N ARG A 162 11.87 -4.80 -7.58
CA ARG A 162 11.22 -5.99 -8.16
C ARG A 162 9.71 -5.98 -7.90
N VAL A 163 9.27 -5.64 -6.67
CA VAL A 163 7.84 -5.57 -6.33
C VAL A 163 7.15 -4.41 -7.07
N VAL A 164 7.79 -3.25 -7.20
CA VAL A 164 7.28 -2.13 -7.99
C VAL A 164 7.10 -2.53 -9.46
N VAL A 165 8.11 -3.14 -10.07
CA VAL A 165 8.04 -3.63 -11.46
C VAL A 165 6.93 -4.67 -11.63
N ALA A 166 6.82 -5.63 -10.71
CA ALA A 166 5.80 -6.68 -10.76
C ALA A 166 4.38 -6.11 -10.67
N ALA A 167 4.13 -5.19 -9.74
CA ALA A 167 2.85 -4.51 -9.61
C ALA A 167 2.48 -3.76 -10.90
N ARG A 168 3.41 -2.98 -11.45
CA ARG A 168 3.18 -2.21 -12.68
C ARG A 168 2.97 -3.09 -13.90
N ALA A 169 3.71 -4.19 -14.03
CA ALA A 169 3.56 -5.17 -15.11
C ALA A 169 2.20 -5.89 -15.06
N ALA A 170 1.65 -6.09 -13.86
CA ALA A 170 0.31 -6.65 -13.65
C ALA A 170 -0.82 -5.61 -13.77
N GLY A 171 -0.52 -4.35 -14.10
CA GLY A 171 -1.51 -3.27 -14.20
C GLY A 171 -2.02 -2.73 -12.87
N LEU A 172 -1.37 -3.09 -11.75
CA LEU A 172 -1.73 -2.62 -10.42
C LEU A 172 -1.21 -1.19 -10.15
N ALA A 173 -1.80 -0.54 -9.14
CA ALA A 173 -1.23 0.69 -8.58
C ALA A 173 0.19 0.43 -8.02
N PRO A 174 1.04 1.47 -7.88
CA PRO A 174 2.30 1.33 -7.16
C PRO A 174 2.07 0.76 -5.77
N PRO A 175 2.97 -0.15 -5.28
CA PRO A 175 2.84 -0.71 -3.94
C PRO A 175 3.09 0.37 -2.87
N ILE A 176 2.63 0.08 -1.63
CA ILE A 176 2.96 0.88 -0.46
C ILE A 176 4.25 0.36 0.18
N GLN A 177 5.04 1.27 0.78
CA GLN A 177 6.20 0.85 1.57
C GLN A 177 5.77 0.12 2.86
N SER A 178 6.65 -0.75 3.32
CA SER A 178 6.58 -1.38 4.65
C SER A 178 6.58 -0.35 5.78
N VAL A 179 6.24 -0.81 6.98
CA VAL A 179 6.27 0.00 8.20
C VAL A 179 7.70 0.53 8.49
N PHE A 180 7.78 1.70 9.11
CA PHE A 180 9.02 2.22 9.68
C PHE A 180 8.98 1.99 11.19
N PRO A 181 9.90 1.18 11.75
CA PRO A 181 9.73 0.64 13.11
C PRO A 181 9.96 1.67 14.22
N ASP A 182 10.81 2.67 14.01
CA ASP A 182 11.05 3.70 15.03
C ASP A 182 10.00 4.83 14.92
N VAL A 183 9.03 4.80 15.81
CA VAL A 183 7.95 5.80 15.88
C VAL A 183 8.42 7.19 16.34
N ARG A 184 9.65 7.32 16.87
CA ARG A 184 10.22 8.59 17.35
C ARG A 184 11.11 9.26 16.31
N ASP A 185 11.74 8.48 15.44
CA ASP A 185 12.63 8.96 14.38
C ASP A 185 11.81 9.41 13.14
N LEU A 186 11.25 10.61 13.21
CA LEU A 186 10.44 11.17 12.13
C LEU A 186 11.30 11.67 10.95
N ASP A 187 12.57 12.03 11.20
CA ASP A 187 13.48 12.43 10.13
C ASP A 187 13.96 11.22 9.33
N GLY A 188 14.29 10.11 10.00
CA GLY A 188 14.58 8.84 9.36
C GLY A 188 13.37 8.30 8.58
N LEU A 189 12.16 8.43 9.12
CA LEU A 189 10.93 8.10 8.41
C LEU A 189 10.80 8.93 7.12
N TRP A 190 11.02 10.25 7.18
CA TRP A 190 10.98 11.12 6.02
C TRP A 190 11.99 10.70 4.95
N ALA A 191 13.25 10.48 5.33
CA ALA A 191 14.31 10.05 4.43
C ALA A 191 13.98 8.69 3.78
N SER A 192 13.46 7.74 4.56
CA SER A 192 13.04 6.43 4.07
C SER A 192 11.83 6.52 3.11
N CYS A 193 10.87 7.42 3.37
CA CYS A 193 9.75 7.68 2.45
C CYS A 193 10.24 8.29 1.13
N ALA A 194 11.16 9.26 1.20
CA ALA A 194 11.75 9.89 0.01
C ALA A 194 12.48 8.85 -0.86
N HIS A 195 13.26 7.96 -0.22
CA HIS A 195 13.92 6.84 -0.90
C HIS A 195 12.92 5.91 -1.58
N GLY A 196 11.87 5.47 -0.88
CA GLY A 196 10.83 4.61 -1.45
C GLY A 196 10.08 5.28 -2.60
N ARG A 197 9.76 6.58 -2.47
CA ARG A 197 9.16 7.35 -3.57
C ARG A 197 10.06 7.36 -4.80
N ALA A 198 11.38 7.51 -4.63
CA ALA A 198 12.35 7.45 -5.72
C ALA A 198 12.41 6.06 -6.39
N LEU A 199 12.16 4.98 -5.64
CA LEU A 199 12.04 3.62 -6.17
C LEU A 199 10.69 3.33 -6.84
N GLY A 200 9.69 4.22 -6.71
CA GLY A 200 8.37 4.08 -7.35
C GLY A 200 7.26 3.55 -6.45
N PHE A 201 7.45 3.52 -5.14
CA PHE A 201 6.36 3.31 -4.18
C PHE A 201 5.41 4.50 -4.13
N LEU A 202 4.16 4.26 -3.68
CA LEU A 202 3.18 5.32 -3.47
C LEU A 202 2.48 5.12 -2.13
N GLY A 203 2.91 5.87 -1.13
CA GLY A 203 2.43 5.77 0.24
C GLY A 203 3.21 4.77 1.09
N ARG A 204 2.82 4.66 2.35
CA ARG A 204 3.49 3.84 3.35
C ARG A 204 2.55 3.36 4.44
N ALA A 205 2.83 2.18 4.99
CA ALA A 205 2.20 1.69 6.20
C ALA A 205 2.84 2.34 7.45
N ALA A 206 1.99 2.80 8.37
CA ALA A 206 2.34 3.35 9.67
C ALA A 206 1.93 2.39 10.79
N ILE A 207 2.63 2.46 11.92
CA ILE A 207 2.28 1.74 13.17
C ILE A 207 1.91 2.71 14.31
N HIS A 208 1.91 4.01 14.02
CA HIS A 208 1.50 5.04 14.98
C HIS A 208 0.96 6.28 14.26
N PRO A 209 -0.13 6.93 14.76
CA PRO A 209 -0.74 8.09 14.10
C PRO A 209 0.22 9.25 13.85
N ARG A 210 1.23 9.49 14.71
CA ARG A 210 2.24 10.54 14.51
C ARG A 210 3.06 10.40 13.22
N GLN A 211 3.11 9.20 12.63
CA GLN A 211 3.81 8.96 11.36
C GLN A 211 3.01 9.45 10.15
N LEU A 212 1.68 9.51 10.25
CA LEU A 212 0.78 9.82 9.14
C LEU A 212 1.10 11.15 8.45
N PRO A 213 1.26 12.29 9.16
CA PRO A 213 1.54 13.57 8.51
C PRO A 213 2.88 13.60 7.78
N VAL A 214 3.88 12.85 8.28
CA VAL A 214 5.21 12.75 7.66
C VAL A 214 5.10 11.95 6.36
N ILE A 215 4.43 10.80 6.39
CA ILE A 215 4.20 9.96 5.21
C ILE A 215 3.42 10.74 4.15
N GLU A 216 2.31 11.34 4.53
CA GLU A 216 1.48 12.10 3.59
C GLU A 216 2.29 13.19 2.90
N ARG A 217 3.03 14.02 3.66
CA ARG A 217 3.88 15.08 3.11
C ARG A 217 4.97 14.53 2.19
N ALA A 218 5.58 13.38 2.52
CA ALA A 218 6.66 12.80 1.73
C ALA A 218 6.21 12.28 0.36
N PHE A 219 4.98 11.78 0.27
CA PHE A 219 4.44 11.24 -0.98
C PHE A 219 3.62 12.25 -1.80
N ARG A 220 3.18 13.36 -1.21
CA ARG A 220 2.55 14.44 -1.98
C ARG A 220 3.55 15.17 -2.86
N PRO A 221 3.16 15.58 -4.07
CA PRO A 221 4.01 16.44 -4.91
C PRO A 221 4.27 17.78 -4.23
N THR A 222 5.49 18.26 -4.36
CA THR A 222 5.85 19.61 -3.96
C THR A 222 5.22 20.67 -4.89
N PRO A 223 5.07 21.93 -4.46
CA PRO A 223 4.60 23.00 -5.35
C PRO A 223 5.42 23.12 -6.63
N GLN A 224 6.74 22.93 -6.56
CA GLN A 224 7.63 22.97 -7.71
C GLN A 224 7.38 21.81 -8.69
N GLU A 225 7.11 20.59 -8.17
CA GLU A 225 6.75 19.45 -9.01
C GLU A 225 5.40 19.65 -9.68
N VAL A 226 4.45 20.29 -9.01
CA VAL A 226 3.14 20.63 -9.58
C VAL A 226 3.28 21.66 -10.69
N GLU A 227 4.02 22.73 -10.46
CA GLU A 227 4.29 23.78 -11.46
C GLU A 227 4.98 23.20 -12.70
N ALA A 228 6.04 22.43 -12.53
CA ALA A 228 6.73 21.75 -13.63
C ALA A 228 5.81 20.80 -14.40
N ALA A 229 4.91 20.09 -13.72
CA ALA A 229 3.94 19.20 -14.36
C ALA A 229 2.88 19.99 -15.16
N GLN A 230 2.43 21.14 -14.66
CA GLN A 230 1.52 22.04 -15.39
C GLN A 230 2.17 22.58 -16.66
N GLU A 231 3.42 23.04 -16.58
CA GLU A 231 4.20 23.53 -17.74
C GLU A 231 4.31 22.45 -18.84
N ILE A 232 4.64 21.21 -18.46
CA ILE A 232 4.74 20.07 -19.39
C ILE A 232 3.41 19.80 -20.08
N VAL A 233 2.30 19.74 -19.32
CA VAL A 233 0.96 19.47 -19.87
C VAL A 233 0.51 20.58 -20.80
N GLU A 234 0.78 21.85 -20.45
CA GLU A 234 0.41 22.98 -21.30
C GLU A 234 1.23 23.01 -22.60
N ALA A 235 2.55 22.79 -22.54
CA ALA A 235 3.38 22.70 -23.74
C ALA A 235 2.92 21.57 -24.68
N ALA A 236 2.54 20.40 -24.13
CA ALA A 236 2.05 19.28 -24.93
C ALA A 236 0.67 19.54 -25.57
N ARG A 237 -0.14 20.48 -25.03
CA ARG A 237 -1.39 20.90 -25.66
C ARG A 237 -1.16 21.81 -26.88
N LEU A 238 -0.10 22.62 -26.84
CA LEU A 238 0.21 23.56 -27.89
C LEU A 238 0.97 22.94 -29.08
N GLN A 239 1.69 21.86 -28.83
CA GLN A 239 2.47 21.16 -29.85
C GLN A 239 2.33 19.64 -29.72
N ALA A 240 1.84 18.98 -30.76
CA ALA A 240 1.72 17.53 -30.82
C ALA A 240 3.11 16.88 -31.08
N GLY A 241 3.33 15.73 -30.39
CA GLY A 241 4.54 14.94 -30.55
C GLY A 241 5.62 15.31 -29.53
N ALA A 242 6.86 14.90 -29.78
CA ALA A 242 7.98 15.21 -28.93
C ALA A 242 8.41 16.67 -29.13
N LEU A 243 8.71 17.36 -28.03
CA LEU A 243 9.11 18.76 -28.04
C LEU A 243 10.22 19.02 -27.01
N ALA A 244 10.88 20.19 -27.11
CA ALA A 244 11.77 20.68 -26.08
C ALA A 244 11.16 21.93 -25.41
N LEU A 245 11.22 21.99 -24.10
CA LEU A 245 10.84 23.19 -23.34
C LEU A 245 11.92 24.28 -23.51
N PRO A 246 11.62 25.56 -23.21
CA PRO A 246 12.60 26.66 -23.33
C PRO A 246 13.88 26.43 -22.52
N ASP A 247 13.83 25.66 -21.44
CA ASP A 247 14.99 25.31 -20.60
C ASP A 247 15.78 24.09 -21.13
N GLY A 248 15.38 23.52 -22.28
CA GLY A 248 16.03 22.40 -22.93
C GLY A 248 15.54 21.00 -22.48
N ARG A 249 14.59 20.91 -21.55
CA ARG A 249 14.02 19.62 -21.16
C ARG A 249 13.25 19.00 -22.33
N PHE A 250 13.55 17.73 -22.63
CA PHE A 250 12.83 16.95 -23.63
C PHE A 250 11.50 16.44 -23.06
N VAL A 251 10.43 16.59 -23.81
CA VAL A 251 9.08 16.17 -23.44
C VAL A 251 8.53 15.24 -24.52
N ASP A 252 8.19 14.03 -24.14
CA ASP A 252 7.50 13.03 -24.94
C ASP A 252 6.21 12.55 -24.23
N ALA A 253 5.52 11.58 -24.82
CA ALA A 253 4.30 11.01 -24.26
C ALA A 253 4.50 10.40 -22.85
N ALA A 254 5.68 9.86 -22.54
CA ALA A 254 5.97 9.29 -21.23
C ALA A 254 6.10 10.38 -20.17
N VAL A 255 6.78 11.49 -20.51
CA VAL A 255 6.92 12.67 -19.65
C VAL A 255 5.56 13.32 -19.39
N VAL A 256 4.73 13.47 -20.42
CA VAL A 256 3.35 13.99 -20.28
C VAL A 256 2.50 13.09 -19.39
N ALA A 257 2.57 11.77 -19.55
CA ALA A 257 1.86 10.82 -18.69
C ALA A 257 2.33 10.90 -17.23
N GLN A 258 3.62 11.15 -16.98
CA GLN A 258 4.14 11.37 -15.63
C GLN A 258 3.61 12.68 -15.04
N ALA A 259 3.60 13.78 -15.83
CA ALA A 259 3.04 15.06 -15.40
C ALA A 259 1.57 14.95 -15.02
N HIS A 260 0.75 14.24 -15.79
CA HIS A 260 -0.65 13.97 -15.43
C HIS A 260 -0.79 13.21 -14.11
N ARG A 261 0.06 12.21 -13.84
CA ARG A 261 0.04 11.49 -12.55
C ARG A 261 0.38 12.41 -11.37
N THR A 262 1.37 13.29 -11.55
CA THR A 262 1.73 14.30 -10.54
C THR A 262 0.56 15.24 -10.24
N LEU A 263 -0.10 15.76 -11.27
CA LEU A 263 -1.26 16.64 -11.09
C LEU A 263 -2.47 15.94 -10.46
N ALA A 264 -2.73 14.70 -10.85
CA ALA A 264 -3.78 13.89 -10.24
C ALA A 264 -3.53 13.68 -8.73
N LEU A 265 -2.27 13.40 -8.35
CA LEU A 265 -1.88 13.24 -6.95
C LEU A 265 -1.95 14.55 -6.16
N ALA A 266 -1.62 15.69 -6.79
CA ALA A 266 -1.74 17.02 -6.18
C ALA A 266 -3.19 17.44 -5.94
N GLY A 267 -4.14 16.95 -6.75
CA GLY A 267 -5.57 17.24 -6.63
C GLY A 267 -6.28 16.49 -5.48
N ARG A 268 -5.61 15.56 -4.80
CA ARG A 268 -6.17 14.86 -3.64
C ARG A 268 -6.41 15.82 -2.48
N GLY A 269 -7.59 15.76 -1.89
CA GLY A 269 -7.91 16.47 -0.64
C GLY A 269 -8.12 17.98 -0.80
N ARG A 270 -8.62 18.41 -1.97
CA ARG A 270 -9.25 19.73 -2.13
C ARG A 270 -10.76 19.64 -2.11
#